data_161613c1e553fdcefd81e874813db8a3
#
_entry.id   161613c1e553fdcefd81e874813db8a3
#
_cell.length_a   1.000
_cell.length_b   1.000
_cell.length_c   1.000
_cell.angle_alpha   90.00
_cell.angle_beta   90.00
_cell.angle_gamma   90.00
#
_symmetry.space_group_name_H-M   'P 1'
#
loop_
_entity.id
_entity.type
_entity.pdbx_description
1 polymer ?
#
loop_
_entity_poly.entity_id
_entity_poly.type
_entity_poly.pdbx_seq_one_letter_code
_entity_poly.pdbx_strand_id
1 'polypeptide(L)'
;MEIIWDWNGTLFDDVSTGPAILNRMLAKRGKPPLRDLDHYREIFQFPVENYYRAAGLDFSSENFESMAADYIALYPIESQNCGLAEGAKEALEAFRQAGFRQNILSVSEQGLLESQLKKFSIEGYFSHVIGQKDGYAVGKTERGLQWLREEGIAPGDWVVIGDGDHEAQTAKKRGCR
;
A
#
# COMPACT_ATOMS: atom_id res chain seq x y z
N MET A 1 -16.02 -14.52 9.52
CA MET A 1 -15.48 -13.15 9.53
C MET A 1 -14.21 -13.14 8.70
N GLU A 2 -14.08 -12.15 7.83
CA GLU A 2 -12.93 -11.95 6.94
C GLU A 2 -11.96 -10.95 7.55
N ILE A 3 -10.66 -11.22 7.48
CA ILE A 3 -9.61 -10.25 7.78
C ILE A 3 -9.06 -9.75 6.44
N ILE A 4 -8.99 -8.45 6.27
CA ILE A 4 -8.44 -7.79 5.09
C ILE A 4 -7.19 -7.03 5.55
N TRP A 5 -6.03 -7.51 5.12
CA TRP A 5 -4.76 -6.90 5.42
C TRP A 5 -4.38 -5.86 4.37
N ASP A 6 -3.88 -4.73 4.79
CA ASP A 6 -3.02 -3.92 3.95
C ASP A 6 -1.65 -4.59 3.83
N TRP A 7 -0.90 -4.21 2.80
CA TRP A 7 0.43 -4.75 2.55
C TRP A 7 1.52 -3.78 2.97
N ASN A 8 1.63 -2.63 2.29
CA ASN A 8 2.67 -1.64 2.49
C ASN A 8 2.53 -0.95 3.85
N GLY A 9 3.62 -0.87 4.62
CA GLY A 9 3.60 -0.28 5.96
C GLY A 9 2.88 -1.11 7.03
N THR A 10 2.24 -2.22 6.66
CA THR A 10 1.45 -3.08 7.56
C THR A 10 2.07 -4.47 7.72
N LEU A 11 1.97 -5.33 6.71
CA LEU A 11 2.64 -6.64 6.69
C LEU A 11 4.05 -6.55 6.11
N PHE A 12 4.31 -5.59 5.27
CA PHE A 12 5.59 -5.35 4.60
C PHE A 12 6.20 -4.05 5.13
N ASP A 13 7.42 -4.15 5.68
CA ASP A 13 8.14 -3.00 6.27
C ASP A 13 8.89 -2.24 5.17
N ASP A 14 8.16 -1.45 4.42
CA ASP A 14 8.69 -0.59 3.36
C ASP A 14 8.55 0.91 3.63
N VAL A 15 8.27 1.30 4.88
CA VAL A 15 8.01 2.71 5.27
C VAL A 15 9.16 3.64 4.86
N SER A 16 10.39 3.17 4.91
CA SER A 16 11.57 3.95 4.50
C SER A 16 11.75 4.08 2.98
N THR A 17 11.08 3.25 2.19
CA THR A 17 11.21 3.18 0.73
C THR A 17 10.61 4.42 0.06
N GLY A 18 9.44 4.86 0.48
CA GLY A 18 8.77 6.03 -0.09
C GLY A 18 9.61 7.32 -0.01
N PRO A 19 10.12 7.70 1.18
CA PRO A 19 11.02 8.86 1.31
C PRO A 19 12.31 8.72 0.48
N ALA A 20 12.89 7.51 0.41
CA ALA A 20 14.10 7.28 -0.38
C ALA A 20 13.87 7.52 -1.88
N ILE A 21 12.78 6.97 -2.42
CA ILE A 21 12.39 7.18 -3.83
C ILE A 21 12.11 8.66 -4.09
N LEU A 22 11.34 9.31 -3.22
CA LEU A 22 11.01 10.73 -3.39
C LEU A 22 12.25 11.60 -3.39
N ASN A 23 13.22 11.34 -2.53
CA ASN A 23 14.50 12.03 -2.52
C ASN A 23 15.29 11.82 -3.82
N ARG A 24 15.25 10.64 -4.43
CA ARG A 24 15.85 10.40 -5.76
C ARG A 24 15.14 11.18 -6.86
N MET A 25 13.81 11.24 -6.81
CA MET A 25 13.00 12.01 -7.76
C MET A 25 13.28 13.50 -7.65
N LEU A 26 13.41 14.03 -6.42
CA LEU A 26 13.79 15.41 -6.14
C LEU A 26 15.21 15.71 -6.65
N ALA A 27 16.19 14.86 -6.34
CA ALA A 27 17.57 15.00 -6.78
C ALA A 27 17.70 15.01 -8.31
N LYS A 28 16.96 14.13 -9.02
CA LYS A 28 16.89 14.11 -10.49
C LYS A 28 16.47 15.47 -11.08
N ARG A 29 15.68 16.24 -10.32
CA ARG A 29 15.13 17.54 -10.73
C ARG A 29 15.84 18.75 -10.08
N GLY A 30 17.00 18.51 -9.44
CA GLY A 30 17.78 19.57 -8.78
C GLY A 30 17.08 20.20 -7.57
N LYS A 31 16.14 19.49 -6.96
CA LYS A 31 15.40 19.93 -5.77
C LYS A 31 16.07 19.44 -4.49
N PRO A 32 15.94 20.17 -3.37
CA PRO A 32 16.47 19.72 -2.09
C PRO A 32 15.74 18.45 -1.62
N PRO A 33 16.43 17.58 -0.84
CA PRO A 33 15.78 16.39 -0.28
C PRO A 33 14.76 16.77 0.80
N LEU A 34 13.89 15.82 1.15
CA LEU A 34 13.05 15.91 2.34
C LEU A 34 13.92 16.13 3.59
N ARG A 35 13.41 16.88 4.55
CA ARG A 35 14.12 17.17 5.81
C ARG A 35 14.40 15.90 6.61
N ASP A 36 13.37 15.09 6.80
CA ASP A 36 13.38 13.86 7.61
C ASP A 36 12.11 13.03 7.33
N LEU A 37 11.95 11.92 8.04
CA LEU A 37 10.78 11.04 7.93
C LEU A 37 9.50 11.71 8.45
N ASP A 38 9.60 12.58 9.43
CA ASP A 38 8.41 13.27 9.96
C ASP A 38 7.87 14.27 8.94
N HIS A 39 8.75 15.00 8.24
CA HIS A 39 8.35 15.82 7.11
C HIS A 39 7.67 14.99 5.99
N TYR A 40 8.18 13.79 5.71
CA TYR A 40 7.53 12.88 4.77
C TYR A 40 6.10 12.54 5.20
N ARG A 41 5.90 12.19 6.49
CA ARG A 41 4.59 11.87 7.05
C ARG A 41 3.63 13.05 7.03
N GLU A 42 4.13 14.26 7.33
CA GLU A 42 3.34 15.50 7.29
C GLU A 42 2.76 15.81 5.91
N ILE A 43 3.54 15.57 4.85
CA ILE A 43 3.14 15.90 3.47
C ILE A 43 2.44 14.75 2.75
N PHE A 44 2.55 13.52 3.27
CA PHE A 44 1.94 12.35 2.63
C PHE A 44 0.42 12.45 2.62
N GLN A 45 -0.15 12.47 1.43
CA GLN A 45 -1.60 12.61 1.23
C GLN A 45 -2.04 12.05 -0.12
N PHE A 46 -3.33 11.80 -0.25
CA PHE A 46 -3.95 11.46 -1.52
C PHE A 46 -4.83 12.60 -2.03
N PRO A 47 -4.95 12.78 -3.33
CA PRO A 47 -4.25 12.05 -4.38
C PRO A 47 -2.73 12.30 -4.37
N VAL A 48 -1.98 11.32 -4.86
CA VAL A 48 -0.50 11.32 -4.87
C VAL A 48 0.10 12.58 -5.52
N GLU A 49 -0.58 13.17 -6.48
CA GLU A 49 -0.18 14.43 -7.10
C GLU A 49 -0.01 15.57 -6.07
N ASN A 50 -0.93 15.67 -5.10
CA ASN A 50 -0.83 16.68 -4.04
C ASN A 50 0.38 16.43 -3.13
N TYR A 51 0.65 15.19 -2.82
CA TYR A 51 1.83 14.78 -2.08
C TYR A 51 3.13 15.17 -2.82
N TYR A 52 3.23 14.91 -4.13
CA TYR A 52 4.38 15.32 -4.93
C TYR A 52 4.57 16.84 -4.96
N ARG A 53 3.49 17.61 -5.10
CA ARG A 53 3.53 19.09 -5.03
C ARG A 53 4.02 19.57 -3.67
N ALA A 54 3.53 18.99 -2.58
CA ALA A 54 3.94 19.33 -1.22
C ALA A 54 5.43 19.02 -0.98
N ALA A 55 5.96 17.99 -1.62
CA ALA A 55 7.39 17.66 -1.60
C ALA A 55 8.27 18.62 -2.42
N GLY A 56 7.67 19.51 -3.23
CA GLY A 56 8.41 20.49 -4.06
C GLY A 56 8.60 20.06 -5.51
N LEU A 57 7.94 18.99 -5.98
CA LEU A 57 7.92 18.64 -7.40
C LEU A 57 7.01 19.60 -8.16
N ASP A 58 7.48 20.06 -9.31
CA ASP A 58 6.82 21.05 -10.16
C ASP A 58 6.29 20.39 -11.43
N PHE A 59 4.99 20.51 -11.67
CA PHE A 59 4.31 19.95 -12.83
C PHE A 59 4.21 20.93 -14.02
N SER A 60 4.92 22.08 -13.97
CA SER A 60 4.93 23.04 -15.08
C SER A 60 5.75 22.56 -16.27
N SER A 61 6.76 21.74 -16.04
CA SER A 61 7.69 21.23 -17.06
C SER A 61 7.56 19.72 -17.33
N GLU A 62 6.87 18.99 -16.47
CA GLU A 62 6.74 17.54 -16.55
C GLU A 62 5.37 17.13 -15.98
N ASN A 63 4.66 16.22 -16.65
CA ASN A 63 3.35 15.79 -16.19
C ASN A 63 3.43 14.75 -15.06
N PHE A 64 2.28 14.53 -14.39
CA PHE A 64 2.17 13.58 -13.27
C PHE A 64 2.54 12.17 -13.70
N GLU A 65 2.11 11.72 -14.87
CA GLU A 65 2.33 10.36 -15.39
C GLU A 65 3.83 10.05 -15.51
N SER A 66 4.62 11.01 -16.01
CA SER A 66 6.09 10.86 -16.10
C SER A 66 6.74 10.76 -14.72
N MET A 67 6.31 11.58 -13.77
CA MET A 67 6.81 11.53 -12.39
C MET A 67 6.38 10.23 -11.68
N ALA A 68 5.14 9.80 -11.87
CA ALA A 68 4.65 8.54 -11.33
C ALA A 68 5.40 7.34 -11.91
N ALA A 69 5.76 7.39 -13.21
CA ALA A 69 6.58 6.36 -13.85
C ALA A 69 7.98 6.24 -13.20
N ASP A 70 8.61 7.35 -12.79
CA ASP A 70 9.86 7.31 -12.04
C ASP A 70 9.69 6.56 -10.72
N TYR A 71 8.61 6.83 -9.98
CA TYR A 71 8.32 6.14 -8.71
C TYR A 71 8.10 4.64 -8.93
N ILE A 72 7.25 4.28 -9.90
CA ILE A 72 6.93 2.90 -10.25
C ILE A 72 8.19 2.11 -10.65
N ALA A 73 9.09 2.74 -11.41
CA ALA A 73 10.34 2.09 -11.82
C ALA A 73 11.33 1.91 -10.66
N LEU A 74 11.36 2.84 -9.70
CA LEU A 74 12.27 2.80 -8.56
C LEU A 74 11.78 1.88 -7.44
N TYR A 75 10.47 1.77 -7.24
CA TYR A 75 9.91 1.06 -6.10
C TYR A 75 10.35 -0.42 -5.99
N PRO A 76 10.33 -1.24 -7.06
CA PRO A 76 10.81 -2.62 -6.98
C PRO A 76 12.29 -2.73 -6.59
N ILE A 77 13.10 -1.73 -6.98
CA ILE A 77 14.54 -1.68 -6.69
C ILE A 77 14.78 -1.33 -5.22
N GLU A 78 14.12 -0.28 -4.74
CA GLU A 78 14.30 0.22 -3.37
C GLU A 78 13.69 -0.74 -2.33
N SER A 79 12.56 -1.37 -2.66
CA SER A 79 11.87 -2.30 -1.75
C SER A 79 12.45 -3.72 -1.74
N GLN A 80 13.41 -4.03 -2.63
CA GLN A 80 13.93 -5.40 -2.76
C GLN A 80 14.56 -5.95 -1.46
N ASN A 81 15.10 -5.08 -0.60
CA ASN A 81 15.75 -5.46 0.65
C ASN A 81 14.83 -5.31 1.88
N CYS A 82 13.60 -4.84 1.68
CA CYS A 82 12.62 -4.76 2.74
C CYS A 82 12.17 -6.16 3.17
N GLY A 83 11.82 -6.26 4.45
CA GLY A 83 11.34 -7.48 5.10
C GLY A 83 9.85 -7.42 5.41
N LEU A 84 9.37 -8.45 6.09
CA LEU A 84 8.06 -8.38 6.76
C LEU A 84 8.18 -7.50 8.01
N ALA A 85 7.09 -6.84 8.36
CA ALA A 85 6.98 -6.16 9.64
C ALA A 85 7.15 -7.14 10.81
N GLU A 86 7.70 -6.64 11.91
CA GLU A 86 7.89 -7.45 13.13
C GLU A 86 6.55 -8.03 13.59
N GLY A 87 6.51 -9.33 13.86
CA GLY A 87 5.29 -10.03 14.27
C GLY A 87 4.29 -10.34 13.16
N ALA A 88 4.55 -9.97 11.90
CA ALA A 88 3.60 -10.18 10.79
C ALA A 88 3.28 -11.67 10.57
N LYS A 89 4.29 -12.56 10.55
CA LYS A 89 4.05 -14.00 10.37
C LYS A 89 3.31 -14.61 11.56
N GLU A 90 3.64 -14.21 12.75
CA GLU A 90 3.00 -14.64 13.99
C GLU A 90 1.52 -14.22 14.01
N ALA A 91 1.22 -13.00 13.57
CA ALA A 91 -0.15 -12.52 13.45
C ALA A 91 -0.94 -13.33 12.40
N LEU A 92 -0.37 -13.52 11.19
CA LEU A 92 -1.00 -14.33 10.13
C LEU A 92 -1.30 -15.76 10.62
N GLU A 93 -0.38 -16.37 11.34
CA GLU A 93 -0.56 -17.72 11.88
C GLU A 93 -1.63 -17.75 12.97
N ALA A 94 -1.64 -16.76 13.88
CA ALA A 94 -2.64 -16.67 14.95
C ALA A 94 -4.08 -16.54 14.39
N PHE A 95 -4.27 -15.67 13.38
CA PHE A 95 -5.59 -15.54 12.72
C PHE A 95 -5.99 -16.82 11.97
N ARG A 96 -5.04 -17.51 11.32
CA ARG A 96 -5.29 -18.80 10.69
C ARG A 96 -5.74 -19.85 11.68
N GLN A 97 -5.07 -19.97 12.83
CA GLN A 97 -5.41 -20.93 13.89
C GLN A 97 -6.76 -20.61 14.53
N ALA A 98 -7.13 -19.34 14.60
CA ALA A 98 -8.44 -18.89 15.07
C ALA A 98 -9.57 -19.11 14.03
N GLY A 99 -9.26 -19.64 12.84
CA GLY A 99 -10.23 -19.97 11.80
C GLY A 99 -10.72 -18.78 10.97
N PHE A 100 -10.01 -17.66 10.99
CA PHE A 100 -10.34 -16.51 10.15
C PHE A 100 -9.83 -16.71 8.72
N ARG A 101 -10.66 -16.34 7.74
CA ARG A 101 -10.19 -16.17 6.36
C ARG A 101 -9.43 -14.86 6.26
N GLN A 102 -8.28 -14.91 5.60
CA GLN A 102 -7.40 -13.76 5.45
C GLN A 102 -7.26 -13.40 3.98
N ASN A 103 -7.25 -12.12 3.69
CA ASN A 103 -7.17 -11.56 2.34
C ASN A 103 -6.22 -10.37 2.37
N ILE A 104 -5.64 -10.03 1.22
CA ILE A 104 -4.84 -8.80 1.04
C ILE A 104 -5.57 -7.86 0.08
N LEU A 105 -5.57 -6.58 0.43
CA LEU A 105 -5.99 -5.48 -0.43
C LEU A 105 -4.92 -4.40 -0.42
N SER A 106 -4.19 -4.24 -1.52
CA SER A 106 -3.04 -3.34 -1.63
C SER A 106 -3.13 -2.39 -2.82
N VAL A 107 -2.44 -1.25 -2.72
CA VAL A 107 -2.15 -0.34 -3.83
C VAL A 107 -0.99 -0.82 -4.71
N SER A 108 -0.25 -1.84 -4.29
CA SER A 108 0.84 -2.43 -5.08
C SER A 108 0.31 -3.05 -6.37
N GLU A 109 1.15 -3.00 -7.42
CA GLU A 109 0.87 -3.73 -8.65
C GLU A 109 0.76 -5.24 -8.37
N GLN A 110 -0.22 -5.92 -8.99
CA GLN A 110 -0.60 -7.30 -8.67
C GLN A 110 0.58 -8.28 -8.76
N GLY A 111 1.35 -8.25 -9.85
CA GLY A 111 2.47 -9.19 -10.05
C GLY A 111 3.62 -8.95 -9.07
N LEU A 112 3.90 -7.69 -8.74
CA LEU A 112 4.89 -7.34 -7.72
C LEU A 112 4.45 -7.84 -6.34
N LEU A 113 3.19 -7.60 -5.97
CA LEU A 113 2.61 -8.09 -4.71
C LEU A 113 2.75 -9.61 -4.58
N GLU A 114 2.31 -10.34 -5.60
CA GLU A 114 2.40 -11.81 -5.63
C GLU A 114 3.85 -12.31 -5.52
N SER A 115 4.79 -11.65 -6.20
CA SER A 115 6.21 -11.99 -6.13
C SER A 115 6.78 -11.77 -4.73
N GLN A 116 6.38 -10.69 -4.05
CA GLN A 116 6.79 -10.40 -2.68
C GLN A 116 6.21 -11.44 -1.70
N LEU A 117 4.94 -11.81 -1.82
CA LEU A 117 4.33 -12.86 -1.00
C LEU A 117 5.07 -14.20 -1.12
N LYS A 118 5.42 -14.59 -2.34
CA LYS A 118 6.22 -15.80 -2.61
C LYS A 118 7.62 -15.71 -2.00
N LYS A 119 8.29 -14.56 -2.11
CA LYS A 119 9.59 -14.33 -1.51
C LYS A 119 9.60 -14.64 -0.01
N PHE A 120 8.53 -14.30 0.70
CA PHE A 120 8.39 -14.53 2.13
C PHE A 120 7.71 -15.86 2.49
N SER A 121 7.24 -16.63 1.49
CA SER A 121 6.51 -17.90 1.67
C SER A 121 5.27 -17.72 2.55
N ILE A 122 4.49 -16.70 2.29
CA ILE A 122 3.25 -16.37 3.03
C ILE A 122 2.00 -16.34 2.15
N GLU A 123 2.11 -16.61 0.86
CA GLU A 123 0.96 -16.65 -0.07
C GLU A 123 -0.15 -17.59 0.39
N GLY A 124 0.21 -18.70 1.03
CA GLY A 124 -0.74 -19.70 1.54
C GLY A 124 -1.61 -19.27 2.72
N TYR A 125 -1.37 -18.09 3.29
CA TYR A 125 -2.23 -17.54 4.34
C TYR A 125 -3.49 -16.86 3.77
N PHE A 126 -3.47 -16.48 2.49
CA PHE A 126 -4.49 -15.62 1.91
C PHE A 126 -5.42 -16.37 0.96
N SER A 127 -6.73 -16.18 1.15
CA SER A 127 -7.74 -16.68 0.22
C SER A 127 -7.81 -15.84 -1.05
N HIS A 128 -7.63 -14.52 -0.93
CA HIS A 128 -7.57 -13.58 -2.04
C HIS A 128 -6.40 -12.60 -1.87
N VAL A 129 -5.76 -12.29 -2.98
CA VAL A 129 -4.70 -11.29 -3.07
C VAL A 129 -5.13 -10.27 -4.13
N ILE A 130 -5.41 -9.04 -3.68
CA ILE A 130 -6.00 -7.99 -4.50
C ILE A 130 -5.03 -6.82 -4.54
N GLY A 131 -4.27 -6.73 -5.61
CA GLY A 131 -3.39 -5.61 -5.96
C GLY A 131 -4.02 -4.69 -7.01
N GLN A 132 -3.27 -3.77 -7.57
CA GLN A 132 -3.67 -2.91 -8.68
C GLN A 132 -3.27 -3.53 -10.02
N LYS A 133 -3.98 -3.13 -11.10
CA LYS A 133 -3.61 -3.52 -12.47
C LYS A 133 -2.40 -2.73 -12.98
N ASP A 134 -2.20 -1.54 -12.40
CA ASP A 134 -1.11 -0.63 -12.69
C ASP A 134 -0.57 -0.05 -11.38
N GLY A 135 0.58 0.62 -11.44
CA GLY A 135 1.24 1.18 -10.27
C GLY A 135 0.70 2.55 -9.80
N TYR A 136 -0.44 3.03 -10.32
CA TYR A 136 -0.92 4.39 -10.07
C TYR A 136 -1.69 4.58 -8.76
N ALA A 137 -1.84 3.57 -7.94
CA ALA A 137 -2.44 3.63 -6.61
C ALA A 137 -3.84 4.27 -6.53
N VAL A 138 -4.62 4.17 -7.62
CA VAL A 138 -5.96 4.76 -7.72
C VAL A 138 -7.02 3.69 -7.48
N GLY A 139 -7.99 3.99 -6.61
CA GLY A 139 -9.19 3.16 -6.49
C GLY A 139 -9.09 1.94 -5.59
N LYS A 140 -8.08 1.82 -4.69
CA LYS A 140 -7.98 0.71 -3.70
C LYS A 140 -9.30 0.48 -2.97
N THR A 141 -9.90 1.54 -2.42
CA THR A 141 -11.16 1.47 -1.67
C THR A 141 -12.30 0.95 -2.53
N GLU A 142 -12.47 1.48 -3.74
CA GLU A 142 -13.56 1.07 -4.63
C GLU A 142 -13.40 -0.38 -5.09
N ARG A 143 -12.17 -0.78 -5.42
CA ARG A 143 -11.86 -2.16 -5.80
C ARG A 143 -12.12 -3.13 -4.65
N GLY A 144 -11.72 -2.81 -3.43
CA GLY A 144 -12.02 -3.61 -2.24
C GLY A 144 -13.52 -3.73 -2.00
N LEU A 145 -14.27 -2.62 -2.10
CA LEU A 145 -15.72 -2.63 -1.97
C LEU A 145 -16.42 -3.40 -3.08
N GLN A 146 -15.90 -3.38 -4.31
CA GLN A 146 -16.41 -4.19 -5.40
C GLN A 146 -16.19 -5.67 -5.13
N TRP A 147 -14.97 -6.07 -4.75
CA TRP A 147 -14.63 -7.43 -4.39
C TRP A 147 -15.50 -7.97 -3.25
N LEU A 148 -15.71 -7.20 -2.17
CA LEU A 148 -16.59 -7.58 -1.06
C LEU A 148 -18.03 -7.85 -1.52
N ARG A 149 -18.52 -7.08 -2.51
CA ARG A 149 -19.86 -7.30 -3.09
C ARG A 149 -19.92 -8.57 -3.93
N GLU A 150 -18.89 -8.81 -4.74
CA GLU A 150 -18.78 -9.99 -5.62
C GLU A 150 -18.68 -11.27 -4.80
N GLU A 151 -17.96 -11.26 -3.68
CA GLU A 151 -17.86 -12.36 -2.73
C GLU A 151 -19.09 -12.50 -1.81
N GLY A 152 -20.05 -11.59 -1.86
CA GLY A 152 -21.22 -11.61 -1.00
C GLY A 152 -20.93 -11.40 0.48
N ILE A 153 -19.82 -10.76 0.83
CA ILE A 153 -19.41 -10.50 2.22
C ILE A 153 -20.22 -9.33 2.77
N ALA A 154 -21.00 -9.60 3.81
CA ALA A 154 -21.88 -8.59 4.40
C ALA A 154 -21.12 -7.56 5.25
N PRO A 155 -21.64 -6.33 5.39
CA PRO A 155 -21.13 -5.36 6.35
C PRO A 155 -21.12 -5.94 7.77
N GLY A 156 -19.98 -5.80 8.47
CA GLY A 156 -19.81 -6.39 9.81
C GLY A 156 -19.16 -7.77 9.83
N ASP A 157 -19.06 -8.46 8.69
CA ASP A 157 -18.40 -9.76 8.58
C ASP A 157 -16.93 -9.68 8.19
N TRP A 158 -16.36 -8.49 8.18
CA TRP A 158 -14.96 -8.24 7.86
C TRP A 158 -14.33 -7.12 8.70
N VAL A 159 -13.02 -7.19 8.85
CA VAL A 159 -12.18 -6.19 9.53
C VAL A 159 -11.01 -5.86 8.62
N VAL A 160 -10.66 -4.58 8.50
CA VAL A 160 -9.44 -4.12 7.81
C VAL A 160 -8.36 -3.86 8.84
N ILE A 161 -7.16 -4.32 8.56
CA ILE A 161 -5.96 -4.04 9.34
C ILE A 161 -4.97 -3.34 8.41
N GLY A 162 -4.59 -2.12 8.76
CA GLY A 162 -3.69 -1.26 7.98
C GLY A 162 -3.18 -0.09 8.82
N ASP A 163 -2.22 0.66 8.27
CA ASP A 163 -1.54 1.78 8.92
C ASP A 163 -2.05 3.16 8.48
N GLY A 164 -2.95 3.22 7.50
CA GLY A 164 -3.40 4.46 6.87
C GLY A 164 -4.87 4.81 7.10
N ASP A 165 -5.21 6.08 6.87
CA ASP A 165 -6.60 6.59 6.93
C ASP A 165 -7.53 5.95 5.87
N HIS A 166 -6.98 5.38 4.80
CA HIS A 166 -7.75 4.73 3.74
C HIS A 166 -8.47 3.48 4.22
N GLU A 167 -7.85 2.73 5.10
CA GLU A 167 -8.41 1.55 5.75
C GLU A 167 -9.62 1.97 6.60
N ALA A 168 -9.46 3.02 7.41
CA ALA A 168 -10.54 3.59 8.20
C ALA A 168 -11.69 4.15 7.34
N GLN A 169 -11.37 4.79 6.20
CA GLN A 169 -12.38 5.29 5.27
C GLN A 169 -13.13 4.15 4.57
N THR A 170 -12.42 3.07 4.21
CA THR A 170 -13.03 1.87 3.62
C THR A 170 -14.01 1.23 4.60
N ALA A 171 -13.62 1.08 5.86
CA ALA A 171 -14.48 0.55 6.91
C ALA A 171 -15.71 1.44 7.15
N LYS A 172 -15.54 2.77 7.28
CA LYS A 172 -16.63 3.72 7.52
C LYS A 172 -17.68 3.77 6.41
N LYS A 173 -17.27 3.71 5.14
CA LYS A 173 -18.21 3.72 3.98
C LYS A 173 -19.19 2.55 3.96
N ARG A 174 -18.90 1.49 4.71
CA ARG A 174 -19.73 0.28 4.80
C ARG A 174 -20.29 -0.01 6.21
N GLY A 175 -20.12 0.91 7.16
CA GLY A 175 -20.61 0.71 8.52
C GLY A 175 -19.89 -0.36 9.31
N CYS A 176 -18.62 -0.65 8.97
CA CYS A 176 -17.75 -1.60 9.67
C CYS A 176 -16.79 -0.86 10.62
N ARG A 177 -16.25 -1.61 11.59
CA ARG A 177 -15.25 -1.13 12.54
C ARG A 177 -13.83 -1.37 12.06
#